data_693f14b0e284b868ce560ecc28ba0c6a
#
_entry.id   693f14b0e284b868ce560ecc28ba0c6a
#
_cell.length_a   1.000
_cell.length_b   1.000
_cell.length_c   1.000
_cell.angle_alpha   90.00
_cell.angle_beta   90.00
_cell.angle_gamma   90.00
#
_symmetry.space_group_name_H-M   'P 1'
#
loop_
_entity.id
_entity.type
_entity.pdbx_description
1 polymer ?
#
loop_
_entity_poly.entity_id
_entity_poly.type
_entity_poly.pdbx_seq_one_letter_code
_entity_poly.pdbx_strand_id
1 'polypeptide(L)'
;CRMGGTYSMVVYGLKPKEFEYAYQFDGEYNVSKGMLFDKTKYILDPYAKSVAGQEIWGKEKPVSERIYKARVVDSGYDWGNFKNTSLEPKDMIIYEMHVRGFTQDESSHVRHRGTYEGIREKIPYLLELGINAVELMPIFEFDEVEDVRVVDGEKLLNYWGYSPVCFFSPNIAYAADTRPGKAGNEFRSLIHELNANGIEVILDVVFNHTAEG
;
A
#
# COMPACT_ATOMS: atom_id res chain seq x y z
N CYS A 1 -26.80 -3.88 15.02
CA CYS A 1 -26.95 -4.97 15.99
C CYS A 1 -25.65 -5.21 16.76
N ARG A 2 -25.73 -5.55 18.02
CA ARG A 2 -24.59 -5.97 18.86
C ARG A 2 -24.74 -7.45 19.23
N MET A 3 -23.71 -8.23 18.96
CA MET A 3 -23.64 -9.63 19.39
C MET A 3 -22.33 -9.83 20.18
N GLY A 4 -22.44 -9.97 21.50
CA GLY A 4 -21.27 -10.00 22.38
C GLY A 4 -20.45 -8.71 22.28
N GLY A 5 -19.19 -8.79 21.91
CA GLY A 5 -18.28 -7.65 21.68
C GLY A 5 -18.32 -7.10 20.26
N THR A 6 -19.10 -7.67 19.34
CA THR A 6 -19.11 -7.29 17.92
C THR A 6 -20.33 -6.44 17.59
N TYR A 7 -20.09 -5.33 16.89
CA TYR A 7 -21.14 -4.52 16.28
C TYR A 7 -21.24 -4.84 14.81
N SER A 8 -22.45 -5.06 14.31
CA SER A 8 -22.69 -5.36 12.91
C SER A 8 -23.87 -4.57 12.36
N MET A 9 -23.78 -4.19 11.09
CA MET A 9 -24.82 -3.48 10.36
C MET A 9 -24.88 -4.00 8.93
N VAL A 10 -26.08 -4.14 8.39
CA VAL A 10 -26.30 -4.43 6.97
C VAL A 10 -26.86 -3.17 6.32
N VAL A 11 -26.23 -2.71 5.28
CA VAL A 11 -26.67 -1.55 4.51
C VAL A 11 -27.10 -2.02 3.12
N TYR A 12 -28.34 -1.79 2.77
CA TYR A 12 -28.93 -2.19 1.49
C TYR A 12 -28.77 -1.09 0.43
N GLY A 13 -28.78 -1.48 -0.83
CA GLY A 13 -28.78 -0.54 -1.96
C GLY A 13 -27.41 0.07 -2.29
N LEU A 14 -26.34 -0.30 -1.58
CA LEU A 14 -24.99 0.12 -1.92
C LEU A 14 -24.42 -0.74 -3.05
N LYS A 15 -23.68 -0.11 -3.94
CA LYS A 15 -22.87 -0.80 -4.94
C LYS A 15 -21.44 -0.89 -4.40
N PRO A 16 -20.91 -2.09 -4.10
CA PRO A 16 -19.65 -2.25 -3.35
C PRO A 16 -18.46 -1.48 -3.88
N LYS A 17 -18.38 -1.25 -5.18
CA LYS A 17 -17.24 -0.55 -5.83
C LYS A 17 -17.42 0.98 -5.95
N GLU A 18 -18.56 1.53 -5.50
CA GLU A 18 -18.91 2.93 -5.71
C GLU A 18 -18.94 3.76 -4.43
N PHE A 19 -18.59 3.18 -3.26
CA PHE A 19 -18.59 3.92 -2.01
C PHE A 19 -17.29 3.74 -1.22
N GLU A 20 -17.05 4.71 -0.36
CA GLU A 20 -15.98 4.73 0.63
C GLU A 20 -16.61 4.74 2.00
N TYR A 21 -15.92 4.17 3.00
CA TYR A 21 -16.39 4.18 4.37
C TYR A 21 -15.27 4.45 5.36
N ALA A 22 -15.66 4.97 6.51
CA ALA A 22 -14.81 5.12 7.68
C ALA A 22 -15.66 4.91 8.92
N TYR A 23 -15.02 4.69 10.06
CA TYR A 23 -15.70 4.54 11.33
C TYR A 23 -15.67 5.81 12.15
N GLN A 24 -16.68 5.98 13.00
CA GLN A 24 -16.68 6.95 14.07
C GLN A 24 -17.01 6.22 15.37
N PHE A 25 -16.28 6.50 16.42
CA PHE A 25 -16.48 5.87 17.73
C PHE A 25 -16.82 6.94 18.76
N ASP A 26 -17.85 6.67 19.55
CA ASP A 26 -18.22 7.50 20.69
C ASP A 26 -17.91 6.72 22.00
N GLY A 27 -17.39 7.41 23.00
CA GLY A 27 -17.01 6.81 24.26
C GLY A 27 -16.23 7.76 25.18
N GLU A 28 -15.60 7.20 26.21
CA GLU A 28 -14.77 8.00 27.15
C GLU A 28 -13.50 8.50 26.42
N TYR A 29 -13.24 9.80 26.51
CA TYR A 29 -11.95 10.36 26.13
C TYR A 29 -11.08 10.54 27.38
N ASN A 30 -10.08 9.71 27.54
CA ASN A 30 -9.18 9.71 28.70
C ASN A 30 -7.79 9.22 28.34
N VAL A 31 -6.91 10.16 28.07
CA VAL A 31 -5.54 9.90 27.61
C VAL A 31 -4.75 9.03 28.60
N SER A 32 -4.95 9.25 29.92
CA SER A 32 -4.23 8.49 30.96
C SER A 32 -4.61 7.02 31.03
N LYS A 33 -5.79 6.65 30.47
CA LYS A 33 -6.27 5.28 30.34
C LYS A 33 -6.10 4.72 28.94
N GLY A 34 -5.52 5.48 28.01
CA GLY A 34 -5.41 5.10 26.60
C GLY A 34 -6.76 5.08 25.86
N MET A 35 -7.80 5.73 26.41
CA MET A 35 -9.10 5.83 25.77
C MET A 35 -9.19 7.14 24.97
N LEU A 36 -9.19 7.03 23.65
CA LEU A 36 -9.15 8.18 22.73
C LEU A 36 -10.39 8.25 21.84
N PHE A 37 -11.57 7.91 22.39
CA PHE A 37 -12.81 7.94 21.62
C PHE A 37 -13.26 9.38 21.35
N ASP A 38 -13.28 9.75 20.08
CA ASP A 38 -13.69 11.07 19.61
C ASP A 38 -14.61 10.93 18.40
N LYS A 39 -15.91 11.08 18.62
CA LYS A 39 -16.93 10.93 17.58
C LYS A 39 -16.86 11.98 16.47
N THR A 40 -16.00 12.98 16.59
CA THR A 40 -15.78 13.97 15.51
C THR A 40 -14.75 13.52 14.50
N LYS A 41 -13.99 12.46 14.82
CA LYS A 41 -12.94 11.90 13.96
C LYS A 41 -13.41 10.70 13.18
N TYR A 42 -12.98 10.64 11.95
CA TYR A 42 -13.11 9.44 11.10
C TYR A 42 -11.88 8.56 11.28
N ILE A 43 -12.10 7.29 11.47
CA ILE A 43 -11.07 6.27 11.67
C ILE A 43 -11.13 5.29 10.50
N LEU A 44 -9.99 5.06 9.88
CA LEU A 44 -9.84 4.07 8.83
C LEU A 44 -10.08 2.67 9.37
N ASP A 45 -10.69 1.81 8.57
CA ASP A 45 -10.72 0.38 8.83
C ASP A 45 -9.31 -0.19 8.73
N PRO A 46 -8.72 -0.72 9.84
CA PRO A 46 -7.37 -1.26 9.82
C PRO A 46 -7.21 -2.50 8.92
N TYR A 47 -8.31 -3.15 8.54
CA TYR A 47 -8.33 -4.30 7.64
C TYR A 47 -8.70 -3.96 6.20
N ALA A 48 -8.76 -2.67 5.85
CA ALA A 48 -9.07 -2.24 4.50
C ALA A 48 -8.11 -2.85 3.47
N LYS A 49 -8.66 -3.35 2.37
CA LYS A 49 -7.88 -3.92 1.25
C LYS A 49 -7.58 -2.89 0.16
N SER A 50 -8.18 -1.72 0.25
CA SER A 50 -7.92 -0.57 -0.57
C SER A 50 -8.32 0.69 0.20
N VAL A 51 -7.51 1.71 0.11
CA VAL A 51 -7.71 2.98 0.80
C VAL A 51 -7.96 4.06 -0.25
N ALA A 52 -8.76 5.06 0.08
CA ALA A 52 -8.90 6.30 -0.68
C ALA A 52 -8.21 7.43 0.06
N GLY A 53 -7.60 8.34 -0.67
CA GLY A 53 -7.05 9.53 -0.06
C GLY A 53 -5.78 10.06 -0.70
N GLN A 54 -4.88 9.21 -1.20
CA GLN A 54 -3.60 9.61 -1.77
C GLN A 54 -3.31 8.89 -3.09
N GLU A 55 -4.13 9.21 -4.11
CA GLU A 55 -4.00 8.58 -5.44
C GLU A 55 -2.88 9.18 -6.30
N ILE A 56 -2.39 10.37 -5.95
CA ILE A 56 -1.35 11.07 -6.70
C ILE A 56 -0.20 11.36 -5.76
N TRP A 57 0.96 10.77 -6.06
CA TRP A 57 2.18 10.94 -5.28
C TRP A 57 2.55 12.42 -5.08
N GLY A 58 2.79 12.79 -3.84
CA GLY A 58 3.24 14.15 -3.45
C GLY A 58 2.17 15.23 -3.56
N LYS A 59 0.92 14.88 -3.87
CA LYS A 59 -0.15 15.86 -3.92
C LYS A 59 -0.51 16.35 -2.52
N GLU A 60 -0.17 17.60 -2.22
CA GLU A 60 -0.56 18.22 -0.96
C GLU A 60 -2.07 18.34 -0.83
N LYS A 61 -2.54 18.10 0.38
CA LYS A 61 -3.92 18.31 0.80
C LYS A 61 -3.92 19.09 2.11
N PRO A 62 -4.89 19.99 2.33
CA PRO A 62 -5.11 20.57 3.66
C PRO A 62 -5.29 19.47 4.70
N VAL A 63 -4.82 19.68 5.92
CA VAL A 63 -4.93 18.68 7.02
C VAL A 63 -6.37 18.21 7.21
N SER A 64 -7.35 19.12 7.06
CA SER A 64 -8.78 18.81 7.15
C SER A 64 -9.28 17.82 6.05
N GLU A 65 -8.55 17.69 4.95
CA GLU A 65 -8.88 16.82 3.83
C GLU A 65 -8.04 15.54 3.81
N ARG A 66 -7.09 15.39 4.74
CA ARG A 66 -6.27 14.17 4.90
C ARG A 66 -7.05 13.10 5.67
N ILE A 67 -8.19 12.69 5.11
CA ILE A 67 -9.04 11.65 5.67
C ILE A 67 -8.90 10.42 4.79
N TYR A 68 -8.26 9.39 5.33
CA TYR A 68 -8.21 8.09 4.69
C TYR A 68 -9.51 7.33 4.90
N LYS A 69 -10.05 6.79 3.84
CA LYS A 69 -11.27 5.99 3.88
C LYS A 69 -11.04 4.63 3.25
N ALA A 70 -11.68 3.62 3.79
CA ALA A 70 -11.65 2.29 3.21
C ALA A 70 -12.54 2.21 1.97
N ARG A 71 -12.09 1.42 0.99
CA ARG A 71 -12.87 1.05 -0.18
C ARG A 71 -13.20 -0.44 -0.14
N VAL A 72 -14.40 -0.79 -0.50
CA VAL A 72 -14.78 -2.19 -0.72
C VAL A 72 -14.31 -2.61 -2.11
N VAL A 73 -13.45 -3.59 -2.15
CA VAL A 73 -12.89 -4.13 -3.39
C VAL A 73 -13.09 -5.64 -3.44
N ASP A 74 -13.19 -6.16 -4.64
CA ASP A 74 -13.10 -7.59 -4.85
C ASP A 74 -11.64 -8.01 -4.62
N SER A 75 -11.42 -8.81 -3.58
CA SER A 75 -10.10 -9.33 -3.24
C SER A 75 -9.76 -10.64 -3.95
N GLY A 76 -10.69 -11.17 -4.72
CA GLY A 76 -10.47 -12.34 -5.56
C GLY A 76 -9.43 -12.03 -6.64
N TYR A 77 -8.37 -12.82 -6.70
CA TYR A 77 -7.37 -12.79 -7.75
C TYR A 77 -7.12 -14.23 -8.19
N ASP A 78 -7.24 -14.47 -9.48
CA ASP A 78 -6.95 -15.78 -10.04
C ASP A 78 -5.42 -15.95 -10.14
N TRP A 79 -4.88 -16.76 -9.25
CA TRP A 79 -3.46 -17.09 -9.25
C TRP A 79 -3.12 -18.18 -10.29
N GLY A 80 -4.13 -18.80 -10.93
CA GLY A 80 -3.93 -19.86 -11.92
C GLY A 80 -3.03 -20.98 -11.39
N ASN A 81 -1.98 -21.29 -12.14
CA ASN A 81 -1.00 -22.31 -11.79
C ASN A 81 0.20 -21.74 -11.02
N PHE A 82 -0.03 -20.73 -10.15
CA PHE A 82 1.03 -20.13 -9.35
C PHE A 82 1.79 -21.18 -8.54
N LYS A 83 3.12 -21.14 -8.65
CA LYS A 83 4.02 -22.00 -7.87
C LYS A 83 5.12 -21.14 -7.28
N ASN A 84 5.39 -21.34 -6.01
CA ASN A 84 6.57 -20.75 -5.39
C ASN A 84 7.86 -21.22 -6.08
N THR A 85 8.86 -20.38 -6.10
CA THR A 85 10.18 -20.69 -6.66
C THR A 85 10.89 -21.79 -5.91
N SER A 86 10.53 -22.03 -4.64
CA SER A 86 11.18 -23.01 -3.74
C SER A 86 12.67 -22.76 -3.56
N LEU A 87 13.10 -21.50 -3.63
CA LEU A 87 14.49 -21.11 -3.38
C LEU A 87 14.85 -21.28 -1.90
N GLU A 88 16.02 -21.89 -1.67
CA GLU A 88 16.59 -21.93 -0.32
C GLU A 88 17.22 -20.55 0.01
N PRO A 89 17.06 -20.03 1.24
CA PRO A 89 17.63 -18.72 1.61
C PRO A 89 19.11 -18.53 1.29
N LYS A 90 19.89 -19.60 1.40
CA LYS A 90 21.34 -19.59 1.09
C LYS A 90 21.69 -19.37 -0.38
N ASP A 91 20.73 -19.62 -1.26
CA ASP A 91 20.89 -19.54 -2.73
C ASP A 91 20.28 -18.25 -3.30
N MET A 92 19.73 -17.39 -2.44
CA MET A 92 19.13 -16.12 -2.85
C MET A 92 20.19 -15.07 -3.17
N ILE A 93 20.01 -14.42 -4.31
CA ILE A 93 20.70 -13.18 -4.69
C ILE A 93 19.62 -12.11 -4.70
N ILE A 94 19.58 -11.32 -3.61
CA ILE A 94 18.50 -10.38 -3.32
C ILE A 94 18.87 -9.00 -3.89
N TYR A 95 17.91 -8.40 -4.60
CA TYR A 95 17.95 -7.01 -5.00
C TYR A 95 16.89 -6.23 -4.22
N GLU A 96 17.33 -5.40 -3.28
CA GLU A 96 16.46 -4.49 -2.55
C GLU A 96 16.10 -3.30 -3.45
N MET A 97 14.81 -2.96 -3.53
CA MET A 97 14.36 -1.85 -4.35
C MET A 97 13.13 -1.13 -3.77
N HIS A 98 13.08 0.17 -4.03
CA HIS A 98 11.90 0.98 -3.79
C HIS A 98 11.00 0.97 -5.04
N VAL A 99 9.70 0.64 -4.90
CA VAL A 99 8.79 0.49 -6.05
C VAL A 99 8.81 1.72 -6.95
N ARG A 100 8.67 2.92 -6.37
CA ARG A 100 8.70 4.16 -7.13
C ARG A 100 10.10 4.48 -7.65
N GLY A 101 11.13 4.38 -6.80
CA GLY A 101 12.50 4.79 -7.14
C GLY A 101 13.12 4.00 -8.27
N PHE A 102 12.83 2.72 -8.33
CA PHE A 102 13.49 1.81 -9.29
C PHE A 102 13.28 2.20 -10.75
N THR A 103 12.12 2.75 -11.10
CA THR A 103 11.80 3.08 -12.51
C THR A 103 11.40 4.54 -12.73
N GLN A 104 11.52 5.41 -11.73
CA GLN A 104 11.06 6.81 -11.84
C GLN A 104 11.87 7.62 -12.84
N ASP A 105 13.17 7.41 -12.93
CA ASP A 105 14.05 8.14 -13.85
C ASP A 105 13.77 7.76 -15.32
N GLU A 106 13.95 8.71 -16.23
CA GLU A 106 13.73 8.52 -17.67
C GLU A 106 14.63 7.46 -18.28
N SER A 107 15.83 7.27 -17.74
CA SER A 107 16.77 6.24 -18.17
C SER A 107 16.25 4.82 -17.95
N SER A 108 15.20 4.66 -17.17
CA SER A 108 14.50 3.36 -17.03
C SER A 108 13.85 2.91 -18.35
N HIS A 109 13.46 3.83 -19.23
CA HIS A 109 12.78 3.58 -20.50
C HIS A 109 11.48 2.75 -20.38
N VAL A 110 10.83 2.76 -19.22
CA VAL A 110 9.53 2.09 -19.02
C VAL A 110 8.37 3.05 -19.29
N ARG A 111 7.23 2.49 -19.65
CA ARG A 111 6.01 3.25 -19.93
C ARG A 111 5.38 3.80 -18.65
N HIS A 112 5.32 2.97 -17.60
CA HIS A 112 4.68 3.29 -16.34
C HIS A 112 5.71 3.51 -15.23
N ARG A 113 6.43 4.63 -15.30
CA ARG A 113 7.51 4.95 -14.36
C ARG A 113 7.01 5.05 -12.92
N GLY A 114 7.80 4.49 -11.99
CA GLY A 114 7.54 4.56 -10.56
C GLY A 114 6.36 3.71 -10.08
N THR A 115 5.97 2.68 -10.83
CA THR A 115 4.81 1.85 -10.52
C THR A 115 5.13 0.35 -10.54
N TYR A 116 4.20 -0.48 -10.03
CA TYR A 116 4.28 -1.94 -10.14
C TYR A 116 4.41 -2.40 -11.60
N GLU A 117 3.68 -1.77 -12.52
CA GLU A 117 3.79 -2.07 -13.95
C GLU A 117 5.18 -1.73 -14.49
N GLY A 118 5.79 -0.62 -14.04
CA GLY A 118 7.16 -0.26 -14.42
C GLY A 118 8.18 -1.31 -13.98
N ILE A 119 8.02 -1.92 -12.80
CA ILE A 119 8.88 -3.03 -12.37
C ILE A 119 8.66 -4.25 -13.27
N ARG A 120 7.42 -4.57 -13.64
CA ARG A 120 7.12 -5.67 -14.57
C ARG A 120 7.85 -5.51 -15.91
N GLU A 121 7.87 -4.30 -16.45
CA GLU A 121 8.62 -4.00 -17.68
C GLU A 121 10.14 -4.24 -17.55
N LYS A 122 10.66 -4.25 -16.31
CA LYS A 122 12.08 -4.47 -15.98
C LYS A 122 12.43 -5.91 -15.61
N ILE A 123 11.51 -6.85 -15.64
CA ILE A 123 11.81 -8.27 -15.36
C ILE A 123 12.94 -8.81 -16.26
N PRO A 124 12.98 -8.54 -17.57
CA PRO A 124 14.11 -8.97 -18.39
C PRO A 124 15.47 -8.44 -17.91
N TYR A 125 15.54 -7.19 -17.46
CA TYR A 125 16.75 -6.60 -16.88
C TYR A 125 17.15 -7.29 -15.57
N LEU A 126 16.20 -7.62 -14.70
CA LEU A 126 16.49 -8.31 -13.46
C LEU A 126 17.03 -9.73 -13.70
N LEU A 127 16.52 -10.40 -14.73
CA LEU A 127 17.03 -11.71 -15.17
C LEU A 127 18.44 -11.60 -15.75
N GLU A 128 18.72 -10.59 -16.56
CA GLU A 128 20.06 -10.33 -17.12
C GLU A 128 21.08 -10.02 -16.01
N LEU A 129 20.65 -9.29 -14.98
CA LEU A 129 21.45 -9.00 -13.80
C LEU A 129 21.80 -10.26 -12.98
N GLY A 130 21.01 -11.34 -13.17
CA GLY A 130 21.23 -12.64 -12.54
C GLY A 130 20.72 -12.75 -11.10
N ILE A 131 19.83 -11.86 -10.67
CA ILE A 131 19.18 -11.96 -9.36
C ILE A 131 18.02 -12.95 -9.41
N ASN A 132 17.71 -13.56 -8.27
CA ASN A 132 16.60 -14.50 -8.14
C ASN A 132 15.63 -14.16 -7.00
N ALA A 133 15.84 -13.05 -6.33
CA ALA A 133 14.90 -12.49 -5.36
C ALA A 133 14.90 -10.96 -5.42
N VAL A 134 13.75 -10.35 -5.22
CA VAL A 134 13.60 -8.92 -4.99
C VAL A 134 13.07 -8.69 -3.58
N GLU A 135 13.63 -7.74 -2.87
CA GLU A 135 13.09 -7.23 -1.61
C GLU A 135 12.49 -5.86 -1.87
N LEU A 136 11.18 -5.77 -1.72
CA LEU A 136 10.46 -4.53 -1.92
C LEU A 136 10.39 -3.76 -0.61
N MET A 137 10.98 -2.56 -0.58
CA MET A 137 10.75 -1.57 0.48
C MET A 137 9.24 -1.37 0.67
N PRO A 138 8.77 -0.78 1.78
CA PRO A 138 7.37 -0.84 2.16
C PRO A 138 6.40 -0.52 1.04
N ILE A 139 5.48 -1.46 0.78
CA ILE A 139 4.45 -1.37 -0.26
C ILE A 139 3.08 -0.96 0.29
N PHE A 140 2.94 -0.87 1.60
CA PHE A 140 1.69 -0.50 2.25
C PHE A 140 1.32 0.95 1.99
N GLU A 141 0.03 1.28 2.14
CA GLU A 141 -0.42 2.68 2.07
C GLU A 141 0.20 3.50 3.19
N PHE A 142 0.82 4.62 2.85
CA PHE A 142 1.39 5.59 3.77
C PHE A 142 1.18 7.01 3.23
N ASP A 143 1.31 8.01 4.09
CA ASP A 143 1.18 9.41 3.71
C ASP A 143 2.56 10.02 3.44
N GLU A 144 2.90 10.19 2.18
CA GLU A 144 4.19 10.76 1.79
C GLU A 144 4.29 12.27 2.05
N VAL A 145 3.16 12.94 2.35
CA VAL A 145 3.11 14.37 2.61
C VAL A 145 2.89 14.72 4.09
N GLU A 146 2.84 13.74 5.00
CA GLU A 146 2.61 13.96 6.42
C GLU A 146 3.80 14.65 7.08
N ASP A 147 5.00 14.14 6.88
CA ASP A 147 6.24 14.60 7.52
C ASP A 147 7.18 15.31 6.53
N VAL A 148 6.64 16.29 5.81
CA VAL A 148 7.44 17.05 4.85
C VAL A 148 8.51 17.87 5.58
N ARG A 149 9.76 17.66 5.20
CA ARG A 149 10.90 18.50 5.61
C ARG A 149 11.25 19.44 4.47
N VAL A 150 11.74 20.63 4.82
CA VAL A 150 12.26 21.58 3.84
C VAL A 150 13.77 21.69 4.04
N VAL A 151 14.54 21.35 3.00
CA VAL A 151 16.00 21.44 2.98
C VAL A 151 16.38 22.28 1.75
N ASP A 152 17.10 23.37 1.97
CA ASP A 152 17.54 24.31 0.92
C ASP A 152 16.39 24.80 0.01
N GLY A 153 15.20 24.94 0.57
CA GLY A 153 13.99 25.37 -0.15
C GLY A 153 13.22 24.27 -0.85
N GLU A 154 13.77 23.07 -0.89
CA GLU A 154 13.11 21.90 -1.49
C GLU A 154 12.33 21.11 -0.45
N LYS A 155 11.12 20.67 -0.83
CA LYS A 155 10.28 19.82 0.02
C LYS A 155 10.67 18.37 -0.15
N LEU A 156 11.08 17.75 0.96
CA LEU A 156 11.38 16.31 1.03
C LEU A 156 10.18 15.58 1.62
N LEU A 157 9.63 14.69 0.82
CA LEU A 157 8.50 13.85 1.21
C LEU A 157 8.97 12.65 2.03
N ASN A 158 8.04 12.02 2.77
CA ASN A 158 8.27 10.68 3.30
C ASN A 158 8.36 9.71 2.11
N TYR A 159 9.58 9.30 1.79
CA TYR A 159 9.84 8.53 0.58
C TYR A 159 9.81 7.01 0.82
N TRP A 160 10.32 6.56 1.96
CA TRP A 160 10.54 5.14 2.22
C TRP A 160 9.30 4.37 2.66
N GLY A 161 8.31 5.04 3.27
CA GLY A 161 7.04 4.43 3.61
C GLY A 161 7.00 3.59 4.88
N TYR A 162 7.93 3.81 5.83
CA TYR A 162 7.97 3.06 7.10
C TYR A 162 6.95 3.53 8.15
N SER A 163 6.04 4.42 7.80
CA SER A 163 4.91 4.85 8.64
C SER A 163 3.59 4.49 7.98
N PRO A 164 3.18 3.21 7.98
CA PRO A 164 2.01 2.77 7.24
C PRO A 164 0.71 3.30 7.85
N VAL A 165 -0.17 3.76 6.99
CA VAL A 165 -1.57 4.11 7.31
C VAL A 165 -2.44 2.86 7.36
N CYS A 166 -2.14 1.86 6.54
CA CYS A 166 -2.89 0.61 6.48
C CYS A 166 -2.01 -0.56 6.03
N PHE A 167 -1.93 -1.61 6.86
CA PHE A 167 -1.09 -2.80 6.58
C PHE A 167 -1.66 -3.76 5.54
N PHE A 168 -2.93 -3.64 5.16
CA PHE A 168 -3.58 -4.57 4.22
C PHE A 168 -3.92 -3.96 2.87
N SER A 169 -3.56 -2.70 2.67
CA SER A 169 -3.76 -1.97 1.41
C SER A 169 -2.41 -1.64 0.79
N PRO A 170 -2.14 -2.10 -0.44
CA PRO A 170 -1.00 -1.61 -1.19
C PRO A 170 -1.12 -0.11 -1.48
N ASN A 171 0.01 0.60 -1.51
CA ASN A 171 0.04 2.02 -1.82
C ASN A 171 -0.54 2.28 -3.22
N ILE A 172 -1.55 3.13 -3.26
CA ILE A 172 -2.27 3.42 -4.51
C ILE A 172 -1.39 4.21 -5.49
N ALA A 173 -0.55 5.10 -5.00
CA ALA A 173 0.34 5.90 -5.85
C ALA A 173 1.44 5.08 -6.53
N TYR A 174 1.62 3.81 -6.14
CA TYR A 174 2.50 2.86 -6.82
C TYR A 174 1.82 2.10 -7.97
N ALA A 175 0.52 2.32 -8.20
CA ALA A 175 -0.18 1.71 -9.31
C ALA A 175 -0.18 2.61 -10.55
N ALA A 176 -0.15 2.02 -11.73
CA ALA A 176 -0.38 2.71 -12.99
C ALA A 176 -1.86 3.08 -13.17
N ASP A 177 -2.75 2.30 -12.59
CA ASP A 177 -4.19 2.55 -12.54
C ASP A 177 -4.65 2.69 -11.08
N THR A 178 -4.93 3.93 -10.65
CA THR A 178 -5.30 4.26 -9.27
C THR A 178 -6.79 4.07 -8.95
N ARG A 179 -7.58 3.51 -9.88
CA ARG A 179 -8.98 3.19 -9.62
C ARG A 179 -9.14 2.14 -8.50
N PRO A 180 -10.27 2.11 -7.79
CA PRO A 180 -10.48 1.21 -6.66
C PRO A 180 -10.11 -0.25 -6.96
N GLY A 181 -9.28 -0.85 -6.11
CA GLY A 181 -8.84 -2.25 -6.20
C GLY A 181 -7.75 -2.54 -7.23
N LYS A 182 -7.40 -1.58 -8.09
CA LYS A 182 -6.40 -1.80 -9.15
C LYS A 182 -4.98 -1.95 -8.61
N ALA A 183 -4.59 -1.14 -7.63
CA ALA A 183 -3.27 -1.25 -7.00
C ALA A 183 -3.01 -2.68 -6.46
N GLY A 184 -3.99 -3.26 -5.76
CA GLY A 184 -3.89 -4.63 -5.28
C GLY A 184 -3.76 -5.67 -6.40
N ASN A 185 -4.44 -5.46 -7.52
CA ASN A 185 -4.35 -6.37 -8.65
C ASN A 185 -3.02 -6.23 -9.40
N GLU A 186 -2.55 -5.00 -9.63
CA GLU A 186 -1.24 -4.77 -10.24
C GLU A 186 -0.11 -5.37 -9.39
N PHE A 187 -0.17 -5.18 -8.07
CA PHE A 187 0.81 -5.77 -7.16
C PHE A 187 0.81 -7.30 -7.22
N ARG A 188 -0.37 -7.95 -7.21
CA ARG A 188 -0.45 -9.41 -7.36
C ARG A 188 0.05 -9.88 -8.73
N SER A 189 -0.24 -9.13 -9.79
CA SER A 189 0.26 -9.43 -11.13
C SER A 189 1.78 -9.31 -11.21
N LEU A 190 2.38 -8.33 -10.54
CA LEU A 190 3.83 -8.22 -10.41
C LEU A 190 4.42 -9.45 -9.72
N ILE A 191 3.87 -9.86 -8.56
CA ILE A 191 4.33 -11.04 -7.83
C ILE A 191 4.22 -12.28 -8.71
N HIS A 192 3.07 -12.47 -9.36
CA HIS A 192 2.82 -13.62 -10.23
C HIS A 192 3.84 -13.71 -11.37
N GLU A 193 4.14 -12.58 -12.01
CA GLU A 193 5.07 -12.57 -13.15
C GLU A 193 6.53 -12.70 -12.71
N LEU A 194 6.95 -12.07 -11.60
CA LEU A 194 8.27 -12.29 -11.01
C LEU A 194 8.48 -13.77 -10.69
N ASN A 195 7.51 -14.37 -10.00
CA ASN A 195 7.58 -15.77 -9.60
C ASN A 195 7.59 -16.72 -10.81
N ALA A 196 6.79 -16.43 -11.84
CA ALA A 196 6.78 -17.20 -13.09
C ALA A 196 8.15 -17.15 -13.82
N ASN A 197 8.95 -16.12 -13.56
CA ASN A 197 10.32 -15.96 -14.07
C ASN A 197 11.41 -16.43 -13.08
N GLY A 198 11.01 -17.11 -12.00
CA GLY A 198 11.96 -17.66 -11.03
C GLY A 198 12.52 -16.64 -10.05
N ILE A 199 11.90 -15.46 -9.93
CA ILE A 199 12.29 -14.40 -9.00
C ILE A 199 11.32 -14.40 -7.80
N GLU A 200 11.84 -14.63 -6.60
CA GLU A 200 11.10 -14.58 -5.35
C GLU A 200 10.82 -13.12 -4.94
N VAL A 201 9.74 -12.90 -4.20
CA VAL A 201 9.39 -11.56 -3.69
C VAL A 201 9.40 -11.57 -2.18
N ILE A 202 10.22 -10.72 -1.59
CA ILE A 202 10.31 -10.45 -0.17
C ILE A 202 9.69 -9.07 0.08
N LEU A 203 8.89 -8.94 1.14
CA LEU A 203 8.33 -7.66 1.56
C LEU A 203 9.05 -7.17 2.81
N ASP A 204 9.62 -5.98 2.73
CA ASP A 204 10.12 -5.27 3.90
C ASP A 204 8.94 -4.69 4.67
N VAL A 205 8.82 -5.06 5.93
CA VAL A 205 7.66 -4.74 6.77
C VAL A 205 8.07 -4.23 8.14
N VAL A 206 7.33 -3.22 8.63
CA VAL A 206 7.47 -2.67 9.98
C VAL A 206 6.13 -2.77 10.70
N PHE A 207 6.04 -3.62 11.72
CA PHE A 207 4.80 -3.87 12.47
C PHE A 207 4.83 -3.31 13.90
N ASN A 208 5.85 -2.56 14.27
CA ASN A 208 6.02 -2.06 15.64
C ASN A 208 5.41 -0.66 15.85
N HIS A 209 5.00 0.03 14.81
CA HIS A 209 4.31 1.33 14.87
C HIS A 209 3.42 1.54 13.64
N THR A 210 2.60 2.56 13.71
CA THR A 210 1.73 3.08 12.66
C THR A 210 1.95 4.57 12.46
N ALA A 211 1.26 5.18 11.51
CA ALA A 211 1.41 6.61 11.21
C ALA A 211 0.95 7.55 12.33
N GLU A 212 0.16 7.06 13.31
CA GLU A 212 -0.32 7.86 14.44
C GLU A 212 0.70 8.01 15.59
N GLY A 213 1.86 7.37 15.51
CA GLY A 213 2.86 7.23 16.57
C GLY A 213 3.58 8.48 17.01
#